data_05867c2f1161f819627b830707179457
#
_entry.id   05867c2f1161f819627b830707179457
#
_cell.length_a   1.000
_cell.length_b   1.000
_cell.length_c   1.000
_cell.angle_alpha   90.00
_cell.angle_beta   90.00
_cell.angle_gamma   90.00
#
_symmetry.space_group_name_H-M   'P 1'
#
loop_
_entity.id
_entity.type
_entity.pdbx_description
1 polymer ?
#
loop_
_entity_poly.entity_id
_entity_poly.type
_entity_poly.pdbx_seq_one_letter_code
_entity_poly.pdbx_strand_id
1 'polypeptide(L)'
;MPGMNRDHTDHTARRFNHALRYLHAHYNSDSLDLHRLAEEAALSPWHWHRLYRSLMGETPYETIKWMRLHRAAWLLRNSDASVATIARHCGYRGNVQSFNRTFRAAYGLNPQDYRARIHREYPLTIDTQPPIAIAYLPHADDYLFLSNTFNRLKIHLHLRGQYCRTLRAFSIHLPEALRGECGVAFALPPENICAPLLTGTIAGGRYAVLHYHGPYADLDAVCEHLLHRRLPSLGEQAADAPVILEYLDDSHAAPQQQYRVNISVPLQPTPQEPV
;
A
#
# COMPACT_ATOMS: atom_id res chain seq x y z
N MET A 1 -6.19 37.84 -4.70
CA MET A 1 -6.60 37.30 -3.38
C MET A 1 -6.26 35.80 -3.30
N PRO A 2 -5.00 35.39 -3.03
CA PRO A 2 -4.62 33.96 -2.99
C PRO A 2 -4.81 33.24 -1.65
N GLY A 3 -5.12 33.97 -0.57
CA GLY A 3 -5.14 33.35 0.79
C GLY A 3 -6.40 32.57 1.14
N MET A 4 -7.56 32.98 0.61
CA MET A 4 -8.86 32.40 1.01
C MET A 4 -9.13 30.97 0.46
N ASN A 5 -8.39 30.54 -0.57
CA ASN A 5 -8.57 29.20 -1.17
C ASN A 5 -7.76 28.10 -0.43
N ARG A 6 -6.62 28.44 0.18
CA ARG A 6 -5.76 27.48 0.90
C ARG A 6 -6.38 27.02 2.22
N ASP A 7 -6.94 27.91 3.02
CA ASP A 7 -7.57 27.55 4.31
C ASP A 7 -8.78 26.63 4.11
N HIS A 8 -9.59 26.87 3.07
CA HIS A 8 -10.73 26.03 2.76
C HIS A 8 -10.31 24.63 2.27
N THR A 9 -9.24 24.57 1.50
CA THR A 9 -8.64 23.33 1.00
C THR A 9 -8.09 22.48 2.15
N ASP A 10 -7.35 23.11 3.07
CA ASP A 10 -6.78 22.43 4.23
C ASP A 10 -7.86 21.94 5.21
N HIS A 11 -8.94 22.70 5.37
CA HIS A 11 -10.07 22.29 6.19
C HIS A 11 -10.79 21.07 5.59
N THR A 12 -11.04 21.08 4.28
CA THR A 12 -11.65 19.94 3.57
C THR A 12 -10.78 18.68 3.66
N ALA A 13 -9.47 18.82 3.48
CA ALA A 13 -8.52 17.71 3.61
C ALA A 13 -8.52 17.10 5.02
N ARG A 14 -8.57 17.94 6.08
CA ARG A 14 -8.63 17.46 7.48
C ARG A 14 -9.89 16.65 7.74
N ARG A 15 -11.05 17.15 7.32
CA ARG A 15 -12.36 16.46 7.48
C ARG A 15 -12.39 15.15 6.72
N PHE A 16 -11.92 15.15 5.49
CA PHE A 16 -11.83 13.94 4.68
C PHE A 16 -10.89 12.91 5.30
N ASN A 17 -9.70 13.32 5.75
CA ASN A 17 -8.75 12.45 6.44
C ASN A 17 -9.31 11.91 7.78
N HIS A 18 -10.15 12.68 8.48
CA HIS A 18 -10.82 12.19 9.69
C HIS A 18 -11.77 11.05 9.37
N ALA A 19 -12.65 11.21 8.38
CA ALA A 19 -13.57 10.16 7.96
C ALA A 19 -12.86 8.92 7.38
N LEU A 20 -11.73 9.10 6.69
CA LEU A 20 -10.88 7.97 6.26
C LEU A 20 -10.34 7.19 7.46
N ARG A 21 -9.79 7.85 8.47
CA ARG A 21 -9.33 7.16 9.68
C ARG A 21 -10.46 6.38 10.36
N TYR A 22 -11.64 6.98 10.43
CA TYR A 22 -12.82 6.29 10.96
C TYR A 22 -13.18 5.05 10.12
N LEU A 23 -13.23 5.16 8.79
CA LEU A 23 -13.45 4.04 7.88
C LEU A 23 -12.45 2.90 8.15
N HIS A 24 -11.19 3.24 8.29
CA HIS A 24 -10.12 2.26 8.51
C HIS A 24 -10.18 1.59 9.89
N ALA A 25 -10.55 2.33 10.91
CA ALA A 25 -10.73 1.75 12.25
C ALA A 25 -11.96 0.81 12.32
N HIS A 26 -12.95 1.00 11.44
CA HIS A 26 -14.25 0.33 11.54
C HIS A 26 -14.63 -0.51 10.30
N TYR A 27 -13.72 -0.73 9.34
CA TYR A 27 -14.03 -1.44 8.08
C TYR A 27 -14.60 -2.86 8.28
N ASN A 28 -14.35 -3.51 9.42
CA ASN A 28 -14.90 -4.81 9.80
C ASN A 28 -16.21 -4.71 10.57
N SER A 29 -16.66 -3.50 10.94
CA SER A 29 -17.90 -3.30 11.70
C SER A 29 -19.13 -3.40 10.79
N ASP A 30 -20.22 -3.95 11.32
CA ASP A 30 -21.51 -3.97 10.64
C ASP A 30 -22.22 -2.61 10.70
N SER A 31 -21.82 -1.75 11.65
CA SER A 31 -22.36 -0.39 11.83
C SER A 31 -21.74 0.65 10.90
N LEU A 32 -20.72 0.25 10.11
CA LEU A 32 -20.12 1.17 9.17
C LEU A 32 -20.97 1.30 7.92
N ASP A 33 -21.59 2.45 7.76
CA ASP A 33 -22.37 2.82 6.59
C ASP A 33 -21.97 4.19 6.02
N LEU A 34 -22.57 4.56 4.89
CA LEU A 34 -22.29 5.81 4.21
C LEU A 34 -22.70 7.04 5.04
N HIS A 35 -23.79 6.95 5.82
CA HIS A 35 -24.27 8.05 6.66
C HIS A 35 -23.26 8.36 7.76
N ARG A 36 -22.77 7.32 8.43
CA ARG A 36 -21.77 7.48 9.48
C ARG A 36 -20.48 8.09 8.95
N LEU A 37 -19.98 7.65 7.80
CA LEU A 37 -18.80 8.23 7.16
C LEU A 37 -19.00 9.70 6.77
N ALA A 38 -20.19 10.06 6.32
CA ALA A 38 -20.51 11.44 5.98
C ALA A 38 -20.58 12.33 7.23
N GLU A 39 -21.12 11.82 8.34
CA GLU A 39 -21.12 12.50 9.66
C GLU A 39 -19.69 12.79 10.13
N GLU A 40 -18.79 11.79 10.08
CA GLU A 40 -17.39 11.95 10.46
C GLU A 40 -16.64 12.97 9.57
N ALA A 41 -17.07 13.12 8.32
CA ALA A 41 -16.60 14.15 7.41
C ALA A 41 -17.31 15.51 7.62
N ALA A 42 -18.36 15.58 8.44
CA ALA A 42 -19.30 16.70 8.55
C ALA A 42 -19.82 17.15 7.16
N LEU A 43 -20.25 16.18 6.34
CA LEU A 43 -20.81 16.36 5.00
C LEU A 43 -22.15 15.63 4.89
N SER A 44 -22.96 16.00 3.87
CA SER A 44 -24.10 15.14 3.50
C SER A 44 -23.60 13.82 2.85
N PRO A 45 -24.36 12.72 2.95
CA PRO A 45 -23.99 11.43 2.35
C PRO A 45 -23.70 11.52 0.85
N TRP A 46 -24.49 12.29 0.12
CA TRP A 46 -24.29 12.51 -1.31
C TRP A 46 -23.00 13.28 -1.61
N HIS A 47 -22.71 14.35 -0.84
CA HIS A 47 -21.49 15.13 -1.01
C HIS A 47 -20.25 14.31 -0.65
N TRP A 48 -20.31 13.57 0.47
CA TRP A 48 -19.25 12.63 0.87
C TRP A 48 -18.95 11.61 -0.23
N HIS A 49 -19.97 10.91 -0.74
CA HIS A 49 -19.80 9.90 -1.79
C HIS A 49 -19.16 10.47 -3.05
N ARG A 50 -19.62 11.64 -3.50
CA ARG A 50 -19.07 12.32 -4.68
C ARG A 50 -17.63 12.77 -4.47
N LEU A 51 -17.33 13.38 -3.33
CA LEU A 51 -15.98 13.82 -2.95
C LEU A 51 -15.04 12.62 -2.85
N TYR A 52 -15.47 11.56 -2.17
CA TYR A 52 -14.71 10.33 -2.03
C TYR A 52 -14.33 9.75 -3.40
N ARG A 53 -15.32 9.57 -4.27
CA ARG A 53 -15.07 9.05 -5.63
C ARG A 53 -14.18 9.95 -6.48
N SER A 54 -14.29 11.26 -6.32
CA SER A 54 -13.42 12.23 -7.00
C SER A 54 -11.96 12.15 -6.56
N LEU A 55 -11.71 11.95 -5.26
CA LEU A 55 -10.37 11.90 -4.68
C LEU A 55 -9.73 10.50 -4.77
N MET A 56 -10.55 9.45 -4.57
CA MET A 56 -10.07 8.08 -4.45
C MET A 56 -10.19 7.28 -5.76
N GLY A 57 -11.01 7.72 -6.71
CA GLY A 57 -11.29 7.00 -7.96
C GLY A 57 -12.28 5.85 -7.81
N GLU A 58 -12.68 5.49 -6.58
CA GLU A 58 -13.60 4.39 -6.26
C GLU A 58 -14.62 4.83 -5.21
N THR A 59 -15.58 3.97 -4.92
CA THR A 59 -16.58 4.23 -3.87
C THR A 59 -16.09 3.79 -2.49
N PRO A 60 -16.60 4.34 -1.38
CA PRO A 60 -16.29 3.86 -0.03
C PRO A 60 -16.55 2.36 0.16
N TYR A 61 -17.59 1.84 -0.48
CA TYR A 61 -17.94 0.42 -0.44
C TYR A 61 -16.87 -0.46 -1.11
N GLU A 62 -16.35 -0.03 -2.26
CA GLU A 62 -15.27 -0.72 -2.96
C GLU A 62 -14.00 -0.74 -2.10
N THR A 63 -13.62 0.38 -1.51
CA THR A 63 -12.50 0.45 -0.57
C THR A 63 -12.66 -0.53 0.59
N ILE A 64 -13.81 -0.52 1.27
CA ILE A 64 -14.09 -1.45 2.40
C ILE A 64 -13.99 -2.90 1.94
N LYS A 65 -14.58 -3.22 0.78
CA LYS A 65 -14.51 -4.57 0.19
C LYS A 65 -13.06 -5.00 -0.04
N TRP A 66 -12.23 -4.13 -0.60
CA TRP A 66 -10.81 -4.42 -0.86
C TRP A 66 -10.01 -4.59 0.43
N MET A 67 -10.23 -3.74 1.43
CA MET A 67 -9.60 -3.88 2.75
C MET A 67 -9.92 -5.22 3.41
N ARG A 68 -11.19 -5.63 3.40
CA ARG A 68 -11.64 -6.92 3.93
C ARG A 68 -11.00 -8.10 3.21
N LEU A 69 -10.94 -8.06 1.89
CA LEU A 69 -10.34 -9.11 1.08
C LEU A 69 -8.81 -9.18 1.26
N HIS A 70 -8.14 -8.03 1.32
CA HIS A 70 -6.70 -7.97 1.56
C HIS A 70 -6.33 -8.53 2.94
N ARG A 71 -7.07 -8.14 3.99
CA ARG A 71 -6.91 -8.71 5.33
C ARG A 71 -7.13 -10.22 5.34
N ALA A 72 -8.16 -10.71 4.63
CA ALA A 72 -8.43 -12.13 4.53
C ALA A 72 -7.30 -12.89 3.82
N ALA A 73 -6.77 -12.36 2.73
CA ALA A 73 -5.65 -12.95 2.00
C ALA A 73 -4.41 -13.05 2.88
N TRP A 74 -4.10 -11.98 3.62
CA TRP A 74 -2.99 -11.97 4.58
C TRP A 74 -3.20 -13.02 5.70
N LEU A 75 -4.38 -13.10 6.31
CA LEU A 75 -4.68 -14.09 7.35
C LEU A 75 -4.60 -15.52 6.82
N LEU A 76 -5.00 -15.77 5.57
CA LEU A 76 -4.87 -17.08 4.93
C LEU A 76 -3.41 -17.52 4.82
N ARG A 77 -2.48 -16.59 4.63
CA ARG A 77 -1.03 -16.87 4.52
C ARG A 77 -0.32 -16.97 5.86
N ASN A 78 -0.78 -16.20 6.84
CA ASN A 78 -0.07 -15.97 8.11
C ASN A 78 -0.78 -16.57 9.33
N SER A 79 -1.81 -17.39 9.15
CA SER A 79 -2.49 -18.08 10.27
C SER A 79 -3.10 -19.41 9.85
N ASP A 80 -3.28 -20.31 10.82
CA ASP A 80 -3.97 -21.59 10.67
C ASP A 80 -5.48 -21.48 10.89
N ALA A 81 -6.02 -20.27 11.06
CA ALA A 81 -7.43 -20.04 11.29
C ALA A 81 -8.28 -20.59 10.12
N SER A 82 -9.44 -21.19 10.44
CA SER A 82 -10.32 -21.72 9.39
C SER A 82 -10.81 -20.61 8.45
N VAL A 83 -11.10 -20.97 7.20
CA VAL A 83 -11.67 -20.03 6.21
C VAL A 83 -12.93 -19.35 6.74
N ALA A 84 -13.79 -20.08 7.48
CA ALA A 84 -14.99 -19.54 8.09
C ALA A 84 -14.68 -18.51 9.19
N THR A 85 -13.65 -18.76 10.00
CA THR A 85 -13.18 -17.82 11.02
C THR A 85 -12.62 -16.56 10.39
N ILE A 86 -11.79 -16.70 9.35
CA ILE A 86 -11.23 -15.56 8.62
C ILE A 86 -12.33 -14.73 7.96
N ALA A 87 -13.27 -15.37 7.27
CA ALA A 87 -14.43 -14.68 6.65
C ALA A 87 -15.16 -13.82 7.67
N ARG A 88 -15.47 -14.38 8.85
CA ARG A 88 -16.15 -13.67 9.94
C ARG A 88 -15.34 -12.47 10.46
N HIS A 89 -14.05 -12.64 10.70
CA HIS A 89 -13.15 -11.56 11.13
C HIS A 89 -13.01 -10.45 10.09
N CYS A 90 -13.20 -10.78 8.81
CA CYS A 90 -13.16 -9.81 7.72
C CYS A 90 -14.53 -9.25 7.32
N GLY A 91 -15.52 -9.33 8.22
CA GLY A 91 -16.84 -8.71 8.02
C GLY A 91 -17.81 -9.49 7.13
N TYR A 92 -17.54 -10.78 6.83
CA TYR A 92 -18.45 -11.67 6.10
C TYR A 92 -19.21 -12.56 7.08
N ARG A 93 -19.96 -11.94 8.02
CA ARG A 93 -20.67 -12.65 9.08
C ARG A 93 -21.81 -13.49 8.51
N GLY A 94 -21.80 -14.78 8.82
CA GLY A 94 -22.86 -15.72 8.45
C GLY A 94 -22.92 -16.14 6.96
N ASN A 95 -22.03 -15.64 6.09
CA ASN A 95 -22.08 -15.96 4.67
C ASN A 95 -20.70 -16.30 4.06
N VAL A 96 -20.15 -17.47 4.45
CA VAL A 96 -18.87 -17.98 3.91
C VAL A 96 -18.94 -18.19 2.39
N GLN A 97 -20.09 -18.51 1.83
CA GLN A 97 -20.24 -18.70 0.38
C GLN A 97 -20.09 -17.38 -0.37
N SER A 98 -20.65 -16.28 0.16
CA SER A 98 -20.47 -14.94 -0.40
C SER A 98 -18.99 -14.51 -0.32
N PHE A 99 -18.33 -14.80 0.80
CA PHE A 99 -16.88 -14.59 0.94
C PHE A 99 -16.10 -15.35 -0.13
N ASN A 100 -16.30 -16.67 -0.24
CA ASN A 100 -15.59 -17.51 -1.21
C ASN A 100 -15.75 -17.00 -2.65
N ARG A 101 -16.99 -16.63 -3.03
CA ARG A 101 -17.27 -16.07 -4.36
C ARG A 101 -16.55 -14.75 -4.59
N THR A 102 -16.60 -13.84 -3.62
CA THR A 102 -16.00 -12.51 -3.72
C THR A 102 -14.47 -12.62 -3.71
N PHE A 103 -13.92 -13.50 -2.87
CA PHE A 103 -12.50 -13.77 -2.80
C PHE A 103 -11.97 -14.36 -4.12
N ARG A 104 -12.67 -15.39 -4.65
CA ARG A 104 -12.30 -15.98 -5.94
C ARG A 104 -12.36 -14.98 -7.10
N ALA A 105 -13.35 -14.10 -7.11
CA ALA A 105 -13.44 -13.04 -8.12
C ALA A 105 -12.27 -12.06 -8.05
N ALA A 106 -11.75 -11.77 -6.83
CA ALA A 106 -10.63 -10.87 -6.60
C ALA A 106 -9.26 -11.51 -6.89
N TYR A 107 -9.06 -12.75 -6.42
CA TYR A 107 -7.76 -13.42 -6.42
C TYR A 107 -7.63 -14.59 -7.41
N GLY A 108 -8.69 -14.95 -8.12
CA GLY A 108 -8.72 -16.06 -9.09
C GLY A 108 -8.72 -17.46 -8.47
N LEU A 109 -8.47 -17.57 -7.18
CA LEU A 109 -8.40 -18.81 -6.42
C LEU A 109 -9.42 -18.79 -5.29
N ASN A 110 -9.94 -19.94 -4.89
CA ASN A 110 -10.66 -20.02 -3.64
C ASN A 110 -9.71 -19.85 -2.44
N PRO A 111 -10.23 -19.51 -1.24
CA PRO A 111 -9.38 -19.23 -0.08
C PRO A 111 -8.46 -20.38 0.33
N GLN A 112 -8.88 -21.64 0.17
CA GLN A 112 -8.05 -22.80 0.53
C GLN A 112 -6.90 -22.99 -0.46
N ASP A 113 -7.16 -22.89 -1.77
CA ASP A 113 -6.15 -22.98 -2.81
C ASP A 113 -5.17 -21.80 -2.70
N TYR A 114 -5.66 -20.59 -2.32
CA TYR A 114 -4.81 -19.43 -2.08
C TYR A 114 -3.85 -19.69 -0.91
N ARG A 115 -4.32 -20.27 0.20
CA ARG A 115 -3.48 -20.69 1.34
C ARG A 115 -2.40 -21.67 0.95
N ALA A 116 -2.74 -22.65 0.11
CA ALA A 116 -1.83 -23.73 -0.33
C ALA A 116 -0.87 -23.29 -1.44
N ARG A 117 -1.03 -22.07 -1.98
CA ARG A 117 -0.22 -21.60 -3.11
C ARG A 117 1.25 -21.53 -2.74
N ILE A 118 2.12 -22.19 -3.53
CA ILE A 118 3.57 -22.10 -3.41
C ILE A 118 4.05 -20.78 -4.03
N HIS A 119 5.07 -20.16 -3.44
CA HIS A 119 5.71 -18.99 -4.02
C HIS A 119 6.30 -19.31 -5.39
N ARG A 120 5.99 -18.47 -6.38
CA ARG A 120 6.62 -18.52 -7.69
C ARG A 120 7.98 -17.83 -7.60
N GLU A 121 8.92 -18.31 -8.41
CA GLU A 121 10.13 -17.53 -8.67
C GLU A 121 9.80 -16.35 -9.56
N TYR A 122 10.29 -15.18 -9.18
CA TYR A 122 10.15 -13.94 -9.94
C TYR A 122 11.49 -13.52 -10.53
N PRO A 123 11.51 -12.85 -11.70
CA PRO A 123 12.74 -12.30 -12.25
C PRO A 123 13.43 -11.38 -11.25
N LEU A 124 14.75 -11.51 -11.15
CA LEU A 124 15.60 -10.71 -10.30
C LEU A 124 16.75 -10.15 -11.13
N THR A 125 16.96 -8.84 -11.05
CA THR A 125 18.11 -8.16 -11.66
C THR A 125 18.95 -7.49 -10.57
N ILE A 126 20.22 -7.26 -10.86
CA ILE A 126 21.11 -6.46 -10.02
C ILE A 126 21.53 -5.26 -10.85
N ASP A 127 21.07 -4.08 -10.44
CA ASP A 127 21.23 -2.84 -11.18
C ASP A 127 21.76 -1.71 -10.30
N THR A 128 22.45 -0.75 -10.89
CA THR A 128 22.79 0.52 -10.24
C THR A 128 21.70 1.53 -10.53
N GLN A 129 21.04 2.03 -9.48
CA GLN A 129 19.96 2.99 -9.59
C GLN A 129 20.43 4.40 -9.22
N PRO A 130 19.96 5.44 -9.92
CA PRO A 130 20.21 6.82 -9.53
C PRO A 130 19.39 7.19 -8.28
N PRO A 131 19.80 8.22 -7.53
CA PRO A 131 19.00 8.73 -6.41
C PRO A 131 17.68 9.32 -6.93
N ILE A 132 16.62 9.19 -6.12
CA ILE A 132 15.25 9.67 -6.47
C ILE A 132 14.78 10.63 -5.38
N ALA A 133 14.52 11.88 -5.77
CA ALA A 133 13.88 12.85 -4.88
C ALA A 133 12.41 12.46 -4.65
N ILE A 134 11.97 12.51 -3.41
CA ILE A 134 10.62 12.10 -3.00
C ILE A 134 9.95 13.11 -2.09
N ALA A 135 8.62 13.18 -2.20
CA ALA A 135 7.74 13.72 -1.17
C ALA A 135 7.07 12.55 -0.43
N TYR A 136 7.10 12.53 0.89
CA TYR A 136 6.61 11.38 1.65
C TYR A 136 5.81 11.75 2.91
N LEU A 137 5.07 10.77 3.40
CA LEU A 137 4.44 10.77 4.72
C LEU A 137 4.93 9.54 5.51
N PRO A 138 5.31 9.72 6.78
CA PRO A 138 5.54 8.58 7.68
C PRO A 138 4.26 7.77 7.85
N HIS A 139 4.42 6.45 8.00
CA HIS A 139 3.36 5.51 8.30
C HIS A 139 3.70 4.79 9.60
N ALA A 140 2.84 4.94 10.60
CA ALA A 140 3.03 4.38 11.93
C ALA A 140 2.00 3.29 12.29
N ASP A 141 1.07 2.99 11.36
CA ASP A 141 0.03 1.98 11.55
C ASP A 141 0.49 0.61 11.05
N ASP A 142 -0.36 -0.44 11.24
CA ASP A 142 -0.13 -1.76 10.66
C ASP A 142 0.06 -1.65 9.13
N TYR A 143 1.07 -2.34 8.60
CA TYR A 143 1.39 -2.43 7.16
C TYR A 143 0.16 -2.66 6.26
N LEU A 144 -0.81 -3.43 6.75
CA LEU A 144 -2.08 -3.67 6.04
C LEU A 144 -2.87 -2.39 5.73
N PHE A 145 -2.57 -1.30 6.42
CA PHE A 145 -3.20 0.00 6.23
C PHE A 145 -2.33 1.01 5.49
N LEU A 146 -1.26 0.57 4.84
CA LEU A 146 -0.37 1.41 4.06
C LEU A 146 -1.10 2.22 2.99
N SER A 147 -2.16 1.63 2.40
CA SER A 147 -3.07 2.31 1.47
C SER A 147 -3.68 3.60 2.02
N ASN A 148 -3.88 3.67 3.35
CA ASN A 148 -4.42 4.87 4.00
C ASN A 148 -3.47 6.04 3.88
N THR A 149 -2.19 5.79 4.16
CA THR A 149 -1.18 6.83 4.08
C THR A 149 -0.93 7.24 2.63
N PHE A 150 -0.99 6.29 1.67
CA PHE A 150 -1.00 6.62 0.25
C PHE A 150 -2.17 7.50 -0.13
N ASN A 151 -3.36 7.20 0.34
CA ASN A 151 -4.55 8.00 0.05
C ASN A 151 -4.44 9.41 0.65
N ARG A 152 -3.94 9.53 1.88
CA ARG A 152 -3.64 10.83 2.50
C ARG A 152 -2.63 11.64 1.68
N LEU A 153 -1.55 10.99 1.22
CA LEU A 153 -0.54 11.62 0.40
C LEU A 153 -1.12 12.07 -0.96
N LYS A 154 -1.88 11.20 -1.64
CA LYS A 154 -2.60 11.53 -2.89
C LYS A 154 -3.51 12.75 -2.72
N ILE A 155 -4.29 12.80 -1.64
CA ILE A 155 -5.19 13.91 -1.35
C ILE A 155 -4.43 15.23 -1.21
N HIS A 156 -3.34 15.23 -0.42
CA HIS A 156 -2.52 16.43 -0.26
C HIS A 156 -1.95 16.92 -1.58
N LEU A 157 -1.48 16.02 -2.43
CA LEU A 157 -0.94 16.36 -3.74
C LEU A 157 -2.03 16.79 -4.72
N HIS A 158 -3.18 16.11 -4.71
CA HIS A 158 -4.31 16.42 -5.60
C HIS A 158 -4.87 17.84 -5.31
N LEU A 159 -5.09 18.15 -4.04
CA LEU A 159 -5.61 19.46 -3.63
C LEU A 159 -4.66 20.62 -3.94
N ARG A 160 -3.39 20.33 -4.19
CA ARG A 160 -2.35 21.30 -4.60
C ARG A 160 -2.08 21.31 -6.10
N GLY A 161 -2.80 20.48 -6.87
CA GLY A 161 -2.57 20.34 -8.30
C GLY A 161 -1.24 19.66 -8.67
N GLN A 162 -0.61 18.98 -7.70
CA GLN A 162 0.70 18.31 -7.87
C GLN A 162 0.58 16.82 -8.17
N TYR A 163 -0.61 16.23 -8.01
CA TYR A 163 -0.82 14.81 -8.28
C TYR A 163 -1.08 14.57 -9.76
N CYS A 164 -0.35 13.63 -10.35
CA CYS A 164 -0.71 13.01 -11.61
C CYS A 164 -0.58 11.48 -11.50
N ARG A 165 -1.31 10.74 -12.34
CA ARG A 165 -1.32 9.26 -12.30
C ARG A 165 -0.01 8.62 -12.72
N THR A 166 0.89 9.36 -13.34
CA THR A 166 2.21 8.90 -13.79
C THR A 166 3.30 9.07 -12.73
N LEU A 167 2.97 9.61 -11.55
CA LEU A 167 3.94 9.70 -10.46
C LEU A 167 4.33 8.31 -9.99
N ARG A 168 5.63 8.05 -9.91
CA ARG A 168 6.16 6.83 -9.32
C ARG A 168 5.84 6.79 -7.84
N ALA A 169 5.19 5.72 -7.40
CA ALA A 169 4.72 5.52 -6.04
C ALA A 169 5.59 4.48 -5.31
N PHE A 170 5.97 4.79 -4.08
CA PHE A 170 6.88 3.95 -3.29
C PHE A 170 6.34 3.72 -1.89
N SER A 171 6.63 2.54 -1.33
CA SER A 171 6.72 2.38 0.12
C SER A 171 8.17 2.03 0.50
N ILE A 172 8.58 2.54 1.66
CA ILE A 172 9.94 2.50 2.16
C ILE A 172 9.89 1.80 3.52
N HIS A 173 10.59 0.69 3.67
CA HIS A 173 10.53 -0.19 4.83
C HIS A 173 11.91 -0.40 5.44
N LEU A 174 12.04 -0.25 6.76
CA LEU A 174 13.29 -0.59 7.44
C LEU A 174 13.55 -2.11 7.40
N PRO A 175 14.83 -2.55 7.29
CA PRO A 175 15.20 -3.94 7.03
C PRO A 175 14.69 -4.96 8.05
N GLU A 176 14.61 -4.59 9.34
CA GLU A 176 14.28 -5.51 10.44
C GLU A 176 12.79 -5.84 10.55
N ALA A 177 11.95 -5.08 9.88
CA ALA A 177 10.53 -5.38 9.84
C ALA A 177 9.87 -4.67 8.64
N LEU A 178 9.41 -5.43 7.68
CA LEU A 178 8.32 -4.95 6.82
C LEU A 178 7.09 -4.50 7.66
N ARG A 179 7.14 -4.72 8.96
CA ARG A 179 6.15 -4.37 9.99
C ARG A 179 6.55 -3.19 10.89
N GLY A 180 7.73 -2.58 10.66
CA GLY A 180 8.24 -1.45 11.43
C GLY A 180 7.85 -0.10 10.86
N GLU A 181 8.57 0.93 11.27
CA GLU A 181 8.41 2.27 10.72
C GLU A 181 8.63 2.24 9.22
N CYS A 182 7.65 2.70 8.48
CA CYS A 182 7.72 2.83 7.04
C CYS A 182 7.20 4.19 6.60
N GLY A 183 7.41 4.50 5.34
CA GLY A 183 6.88 5.71 4.73
C GLY A 183 6.27 5.41 3.38
N VAL A 184 5.33 6.22 2.95
CA VAL A 184 4.83 6.22 1.58
C VAL A 184 5.25 7.48 0.88
N ALA A 185 5.69 7.34 -0.36
CA ALA A 185 6.28 8.42 -1.13
C ALA A 185 5.82 8.46 -2.58
N PHE A 186 5.90 9.65 -3.17
CA PHE A 186 5.90 9.81 -4.63
C PHE A 186 7.20 10.48 -5.08
N ALA A 187 7.69 10.09 -6.27
CA ALA A 187 8.81 10.80 -6.90
C ALA A 187 8.35 12.21 -7.27
N LEU A 188 8.84 13.20 -6.55
CA LEU A 188 8.53 14.61 -6.76
C LEU A 188 9.76 15.46 -6.44
N PRO A 189 10.05 16.50 -7.24
CA PRO A 189 11.06 17.49 -6.91
C PRO A 189 10.69 18.22 -5.62
N PRO A 190 11.67 18.56 -4.75
CA PRO A 190 11.42 19.13 -3.42
C PRO A 190 10.89 20.57 -3.45
N GLU A 191 10.94 21.25 -4.58
CA GLU A 191 10.79 22.69 -4.74
C GLU A 191 9.39 23.26 -4.37
N ASN A 192 8.38 22.40 -4.19
CA ASN A 192 7.02 22.84 -3.87
C ASN A 192 6.36 22.03 -2.76
N ILE A 193 7.15 21.34 -1.96
CA ILE A 193 6.63 20.48 -0.90
C ILE A 193 6.50 21.30 0.39
N CYS A 194 5.33 21.25 1.02
CA CYS A 194 5.07 21.89 2.30
C CYS A 194 4.32 20.94 3.25
N ALA A 195 4.40 21.24 4.53
CA ALA A 195 3.72 20.46 5.57
C ALA A 195 2.26 20.12 5.18
N PRO A 196 1.77 18.92 5.54
CA PRO A 196 2.41 17.88 6.35
C PRO A 196 3.36 16.96 5.59
N LEU A 197 3.63 17.21 4.29
CA LEU A 197 4.52 16.39 3.49
C LEU A 197 5.99 16.70 3.84
N LEU A 198 6.79 15.66 3.90
CA LEU A 198 8.23 15.73 4.11
C LEU A 198 8.95 15.51 2.78
N THR A 199 10.16 16.02 2.67
CA THR A 199 11.04 15.76 1.54
C THR A 199 12.14 14.78 1.93
N GLY A 200 12.55 13.94 0.98
CA GLY A 200 13.63 12.98 1.18
C GLY A 200 14.23 12.55 -0.13
N THR A 201 15.14 11.59 -0.05
CA THR A 201 15.78 11.00 -1.21
C THR A 201 15.91 9.50 -0.99
N ILE A 202 15.42 8.69 -1.93
CA ILE A 202 15.81 7.30 -2.04
C ILE A 202 17.24 7.31 -2.55
N ALA A 203 18.16 6.73 -1.80
CA ALA A 203 19.57 6.72 -2.14
C ALA A 203 19.83 6.04 -3.49
N GLY A 204 20.78 6.55 -4.25
CA GLY A 204 21.31 5.83 -5.40
C GLY A 204 22.28 4.76 -4.94
N GLY A 205 22.54 3.77 -5.80
CA GLY A 205 23.48 2.70 -5.49
C GLY A 205 23.12 1.38 -6.16
N ARG A 206 23.77 0.32 -5.73
CA ARG A 206 23.59 -1.04 -6.24
C ARG A 206 22.39 -1.70 -5.54
N TYR A 207 21.44 -2.19 -6.32
CA TYR A 207 20.20 -2.80 -5.83
C TYR A 207 19.96 -4.17 -6.46
N ALA A 208 19.45 -5.11 -5.67
CA ALA A 208 18.76 -6.27 -6.19
C ALA A 208 17.29 -5.89 -6.39
N VAL A 209 16.79 -6.01 -7.62
CA VAL A 209 15.42 -5.63 -8.01
C VAL A 209 14.65 -6.87 -8.38
N LEU A 210 13.69 -7.27 -7.56
CA LEU A 210 12.79 -8.39 -7.86
C LEU A 210 11.52 -7.85 -8.49
N HIS A 211 11.21 -8.34 -9.70
CA HIS A 211 10.05 -7.93 -10.47
C HIS A 211 8.84 -8.79 -10.10
N TYR A 212 8.15 -8.37 -9.07
CA TYR A 212 6.99 -9.07 -8.53
C TYR A 212 5.74 -8.84 -9.39
N HIS A 213 4.95 -9.91 -9.55
CA HIS A 213 3.64 -9.86 -10.17
C HIS A 213 2.64 -10.71 -9.39
N GLY A 214 1.67 -10.08 -8.75
CA GLY A 214 0.67 -10.76 -7.93
C GLY A 214 -0.02 -9.87 -6.91
N PRO A 215 -0.76 -10.47 -5.96
CA PRO A 215 -1.48 -9.74 -4.92
C PRO A 215 -0.56 -9.06 -3.92
N TYR A 216 -0.87 -7.85 -3.50
CA TYR A 216 -0.11 -7.14 -2.45
C TYR A 216 -0.04 -7.90 -1.12
N ALA A 217 -1.04 -8.74 -0.82
CA ALA A 217 -1.06 -9.56 0.39
C ALA A 217 0.07 -10.60 0.48
N ASP A 218 0.75 -10.90 -0.62
CA ASP A 218 1.88 -11.83 -0.66
C ASP A 218 3.24 -11.13 -0.49
N LEU A 219 3.30 -9.79 -0.52
CA LEU A 219 4.56 -9.04 -0.56
C LEU A 219 5.48 -9.33 0.62
N ASP A 220 4.93 -9.45 1.83
CA ASP A 220 5.72 -9.78 3.04
C ASP A 220 6.51 -11.07 2.84
N ALA A 221 5.81 -12.14 2.44
CA ALA A 221 6.42 -13.44 2.26
C ALA A 221 7.41 -13.46 1.08
N VAL A 222 7.15 -12.67 0.03
CA VAL A 222 8.07 -12.50 -1.10
C VAL A 222 9.34 -11.76 -0.68
N CYS A 223 9.22 -10.71 0.11
CA CYS A 223 10.37 -9.97 0.64
C CYS A 223 11.20 -10.83 1.61
N GLU A 224 10.56 -11.57 2.52
CA GLU A 224 11.26 -12.50 3.41
C GLU A 224 12.02 -13.57 2.61
N HIS A 225 11.40 -14.14 1.58
CA HIS A 225 12.06 -15.11 0.70
C HIS A 225 13.24 -14.49 -0.06
N LEU A 226 13.08 -13.26 -0.56
CA LEU A 226 14.16 -12.54 -1.23
C LEU A 226 15.36 -12.33 -0.31
N LEU A 227 15.14 -11.78 0.87
CA LEU A 227 16.18 -11.41 1.84
C LEU A 227 16.90 -12.64 2.41
N HIS A 228 16.15 -13.66 2.83
CA HIS A 228 16.70 -14.78 3.62
C HIS A 228 17.06 -16.01 2.80
N ARG A 229 16.65 -16.10 1.54
CA ARG A 229 16.91 -17.25 0.69
C ARG A 229 17.61 -16.87 -0.61
N ARG A 230 17.01 -15.94 -1.36
CA ARG A 230 17.44 -15.69 -2.72
C ARG A 230 18.74 -14.88 -2.80
N LEU A 231 18.88 -13.79 -2.05
CA LEU A 231 20.11 -13.00 -2.02
C LEU A 231 21.30 -13.82 -1.53
N PRO A 232 21.22 -14.58 -0.42
CA PRO A 232 22.33 -15.43 0.02
C PRO A 232 22.70 -16.49 -1.02
N SER A 233 21.73 -17.07 -1.76
CA SER A 233 22.03 -18.08 -2.80
C SER A 233 22.80 -17.49 -4.00
N LEU A 234 22.77 -16.18 -4.19
CA LEU A 234 23.51 -15.45 -5.21
C LEU A 234 24.86 -14.88 -4.69
N GLY A 235 25.19 -15.15 -3.43
CA GLY A 235 26.37 -14.56 -2.78
C GLY A 235 26.22 -13.07 -2.46
N GLU A 236 25.01 -12.54 -2.50
CA GLU A 236 24.69 -11.15 -2.25
C GLU A 236 24.22 -10.92 -0.82
N GLN A 237 24.54 -9.75 -0.28
CA GLN A 237 24.11 -9.33 1.06
C GLN A 237 23.35 -8.01 0.99
N ALA A 238 22.22 -7.95 1.67
CA ALA A 238 21.49 -6.70 1.84
C ALA A 238 22.31 -5.71 2.66
N ALA A 239 22.29 -4.44 2.27
CA ALA A 239 22.83 -3.36 3.08
C ALA A 239 21.88 -3.05 4.25
N ASP A 240 22.43 -2.43 5.29
CA ASP A 240 21.62 -1.87 6.40
C ASP A 240 20.97 -0.56 5.94
N ALA A 241 19.97 -0.71 5.07
CA ALA A 241 19.25 0.39 4.44
C ALA A 241 17.82 -0.06 4.08
N PRO A 242 16.86 0.88 3.95
CA PRO A 242 15.47 0.54 3.69
C PRO A 242 15.25 -0.25 2.40
N VAL A 243 14.36 -1.24 2.46
CA VAL A 243 13.79 -1.90 1.28
C VAL A 243 12.75 -0.99 0.64
N ILE A 244 12.81 -0.84 -0.67
CA ILE A 244 11.95 0.04 -1.45
C ILE A 244 11.00 -0.81 -2.30
N LEU A 245 9.71 -0.59 -2.16
CA LEU A 245 8.70 -1.17 -3.03
C LEU A 245 8.16 -0.08 -3.96
N GLU A 246 8.38 -0.22 -5.25
CA GLU A 246 7.81 0.66 -6.27
C GLU A 246 6.57 0.03 -6.87
N TYR A 247 5.45 0.70 -6.77
CA TYR A 247 4.15 0.27 -7.29
C TYR A 247 4.00 0.75 -8.74
N LEU A 248 3.96 -0.19 -9.68
CA LEU A 248 3.93 0.10 -11.12
C LEU A 248 2.50 0.25 -11.66
N ASP A 249 1.52 -0.22 -10.92
CA ASP A 249 0.10 -0.14 -11.29
C ASP A 249 -0.67 0.71 -10.29
N ASP A 250 -1.67 1.44 -10.78
CA ASP A 250 -2.66 2.05 -9.89
C ASP A 250 -3.51 0.94 -9.27
N SER A 251 -3.59 0.91 -7.94
CA SER A 251 -4.32 -0.10 -7.17
C SER A 251 -5.80 -0.24 -7.56
N HIS A 252 -6.34 0.70 -8.31
CA HIS A 252 -7.73 0.72 -8.78
C HIS A 252 -7.90 0.27 -10.23
N ALA A 253 -6.80 0.15 -11.00
CA ALA A 253 -6.85 -0.10 -12.44
C ALA A 253 -6.66 -1.57 -12.83
N ALA A 254 -6.10 -2.40 -11.95
CA ALA A 254 -5.79 -3.80 -12.26
C ALA A 254 -6.48 -4.76 -11.28
N PRO A 255 -6.86 -5.97 -11.73
CA PRO A 255 -7.25 -7.06 -10.82
C PRO A 255 -6.12 -7.37 -9.84
N GLN A 256 -6.43 -7.70 -8.58
CA GLN A 256 -5.43 -7.96 -7.52
C GLN A 256 -4.36 -9.00 -7.88
N GLN A 257 -4.65 -9.86 -8.82
CA GLN A 257 -3.71 -10.90 -9.30
C GLN A 257 -2.65 -10.36 -10.25
N GLN A 258 -2.76 -9.13 -10.72
CA GLN A 258 -1.94 -8.56 -11.79
C GLN A 258 -1.13 -7.34 -11.35
N TYR A 259 -1.10 -7.03 -10.07
CA TYR A 259 -0.28 -5.92 -9.58
C TYR A 259 1.20 -6.21 -9.79
N ARG A 260 1.90 -5.22 -10.33
CA ARG A 260 3.35 -5.26 -10.53
C ARG A 260 4.03 -4.37 -9.52
N VAL A 261 5.04 -4.91 -8.87
CA VAL A 261 5.85 -4.20 -7.87
C VAL A 261 7.31 -4.52 -8.10
N ASN A 262 8.15 -3.51 -8.19
CA ASN A 262 9.58 -3.70 -8.08
C ASN A 262 9.98 -3.66 -6.61
N ILE A 263 10.53 -4.76 -6.10
CA ILE A 263 11.06 -4.85 -4.74
C ILE A 263 12.56 -4.63 -4.85
N SER A 264 13.04 -3.47 -4.43
CA SER A 264 14.43 -3.05 -4.52
C SER A 264 15.10 -3.14 -3.15
N VAL A 265 16.06 -4.05 -3.03
CA VAL A 265 16.87 -4.25 -1.82
C VAL A 265 18.25 -3.64 -2.07
N PRO A 266 18.68 -2.63 -1.28
CA PRO A 266 20.02 -2.11 -1.37
C PRO A 266 21.04 -3.20 -1.04
N LEU A 267 22.12 -3.29 -1.82
CA LEU A 267 23.18 -4.29 -1.62
C LEU A 267 24.43 -3.67 -1.00
N GLN A 268 25.12 -4.46 -0.21
CA GLN A 268 26.46 -4.08 0.24
C GLN A 268 27.42 -3.90 -0.95
N PRO A 269 28.43 -3.05 -0.85
CA PRO A 269 29.47 -2.99 -1.85
C PRO A 269 30.07 -4.37 -2.07
N THR A 270 30.28 -4.75 -3.33
CA THR A 270 31.00 -6.00 -3.63
C THR A 270 32.38 -5.93 -2.95
N PRO A 271 32.79 -6.95 -2.18
CA PRO A 271 34.13 -6.99 -1.64
C PRO A 271 35.13 -6.79 -2.80
N GLN A 272 35.94 -5.77 -2.73
CA GLN A 272 37.06 -5.63 -3.67
C GLN A 272 37.97 -6.84 -3.41
N GLU A 273 38.20 -7.67 -4.42
CA GLU A 273 39.29 -8.64 -4.34
C GLU A 273 40.55 -7.90 -3.96
N PRO A 274 41.28 -8.36 -2.92
CA PRO A 274 42.58 -7.75 -2.61
C PRO A 274 43.51 -7.91 -3.82
N VAL A 275 43.99 -6.77 -4.30
CA VAL A 275 45.01 -6.66 -5.37
C VAL A 275 46.33 -7.26 -4.90
#